data_b20773ff9bf756ae912ff268bdb48a33
#
_entry.id   b20773ff9bf756ae912ff268bdb48a33
#
_cell.length_a   1.000
_cell.length_b   1.000
_cell.length_c   1.000
_cell.angle_alpha   90.00
_cell.angle_beta   90.00
_cell.angle_gamma   90.00
#
_symmetry.space_group_name_H-M   'P 1'
#
loop_
_entity.id
_entity.type
_entity.pdbx_description
1 polymer ?
#
loop_
_entity_poly.entity_id
_entity_poly.type
_entity_poly.pdbx_seq_one_letter_code
_entity_poly.pdbx_strand_id
1 'polypeptide(L)'
;NKEKDRLKTLFTQSFIWLLGYASIWASKWLIGWILTGENIIDTAMACAQQRVGNTIVFGGVEMPMNQFFEIILSKLSNMIYPVCIAIGVAIGLLIIFFYKNRNKVKKFNWLVIIAIMPIAWFIIMKNHSLQHIFFTWRDFMLTLWCMLIFAFSNTKTLKTQ
;
A
#
# COMPACT_ATOMS: atom_id res chain seq x y z
N ASN A 1 -13.74 -4.17 28.08
CA ASN A 1 -14.29 -3.79 26.77
C ASN A 1 -13.41 -4.42 25.68
N LYS A 2 -13.80 -5.64 25.26
CA LYS A 2 -12.98 -6.51 24.35
C LYS A 2 -12.45 -5.81 23.08
N GLU A 3 -13.16 -4.81 22.56
CA GLU A 3 -12.72 -4.09 21.35
C GLU A 3 -11.56 -3.11 21.65
N LYS A 4 -11.64 -2.38 22.79
CA LYS A 4 -10.55 -1.50 23.23
C LYS A 4 -9.28 -2.28 23.53
N ASP A 5 -9.40 -3.46 24.12
CA ASP A 5 -8.25 -4.29 24.45
C ASP A 5 -7.58 -4.85 23.19
N ARG A 6 -8.39 -5.23 22.19
CA ARG A 6 -7.86 -5.68 20.87
C ARG A 6 -7.13 -4.56 20.13
N LEU A 7 -7.68 -3.34 20.12
CA LEU A 7 -7.04 -2.18 19.52
C LEU A 7 -5.71 -1.87 20.20
N LYS A 8 -5.72 -1.80 21.55
CA LYS A 8 -4.49 -1.57 22.33
C LYS A 8 -3.44 -2.63 22.00
N THR A 9 -3.81 -3.90 21.97
CA THR A 9 -2.91 -5.00 21.63
C THR A 9 -2.35 -4.84 20.22
N LEU A 10 -3.19 -4.52 19.23
CA LEU A 10 -2.77 -4.29 17.86
C LEU A 10 -1.75 -3.14 17.77
N PHE A 11 -2.05 -2.00 18.37
CA PHE A 11 -1.13 -0.85 18.37
C PHE A 11 0.19 -1.18 19.07
N THR A 12 0.13 -1.85 20.21
CA THR A 12 1.34 -2.23 20.96
C THR A 12 2.21 -3.20 20.17
N GLN A 13 1.62 -4.24 19.56
CA GLN A 13 2.34 -5.18 18.74
C GLN A 13 2.91 -4.54 17.48
N SER A 14 2.14 -3.68 16.81
CA SER A 14 2.62 -2.94 15.63
C SER A 14 3.76 -1.99 15.98
N PHE A 15 3.71 -1.35 17.14
CA PHE A 15 4.76 -0.46 17.62
C PHE A 15 6.05 -1.23 17.96
N ILE A 16 5.94 -2.37 18.64
CA ILE A 16 7.09 -3.24 18.93
C ILE A 16 7.73 -3.73 17.64
N TRP A 17 6.91 -4.16 16.67
CA TRP A 17 7.39 -4.58 15.36
C TRP A 17 8.10 -3.44 14.63
N LEU A 18 7.52 -2.24 14.64
CA LEU A 18 8.11 -1.04 14.03
C LEU A 18 9.45 -0.68 14.67
N LEU A 19 9.56 -0.75 15.99
CA LEU A 19 10.82 -0.52 16.71
C LEU A 19 11.88 -1.56 16.32
N GLY A 20 11.52 -2.84 16.26
CA GLY A 20 12.43 -3.90 15.81
C GLY A 20 12.92 -3.66 14.38
N TYR A 21 12.01 -3.35 13.47
CA TYR A 21 12.35 -3.03 12.08
C TYR A 21 13.26 -1.80 11.98
N ALA A 22 12.90 -0.71 12.67
CA ALA A 22 13.68 0.52 12.69
C ALA A 22 15.08 0.31 13.26
N SER A 23 15.23 -0.52 14.30
CA SER A 23 16.52 -0.87 14.91
C SER A 23 17.42 -1.62 13.94
N ILE A 24 16.89 -2.61 13.23
CA ILE A 24 17.65 -3.36 12.21
C ILE A 24 18.04 -2.42 11.06
N TRP A 25 17.13 -1.58 10.64
CA TRP A 25 17.37 -0.63 9.56
C TRP A 25 18.45 0.42 9.96
N ALA A 26 18.35 1.00 11.16
CA ALA A 26 19.31 1.93 11.68
C ALA A 26 20.70 1.29 11.91
N SER A 27 20.74 0.05 12.40
CA SER A 27 22.01 -0.66 12.61
C SER A 27 22.76 -0.89 11.31
N LYS A 28 22.06 -1.17 10.22
CA LYS A 28 22.65 -1.28 8.87
C LYS A 28 23.40 0.00 8.47
N TRP A 29 22.79 1.16 8.71
CA TRP A 29 23.38 2.44 8.38
C TRP A 29 24.55 2.78 9.30
N LEU A 30 24.42 2.50 10.60
CA LEU A 30 25.50 2.71 11.58
C LEU A 30 26.72 1.84 11.27
N ILE A 31 26.51 0.56 10.98
CA ILE A 31 27.59 -0.38 10.61
C ILE A 31 28.26 0.10 9.30
N GLY A 32 27.45 0.48 8.31
CA GLY A 32 27.99 1.02 7.07
C GLY A 32 28.89 2.22 7.29
N TRP A 33 28.45 3.19 8.11
CA TRP A 33 29.24 4.37 8.47
C TRP A 33 30.57 3.99 9.17
N ILE A 34 30.51 3.09 10.15
CA ILE A 34 31.72 2.64 10.87
C ILE A 34 32.72 1.96 9.93
N LEU A 35 32.22 1.16 8.97
CA LEU A 35 33.08 0.40 8.05
C LEU A 35 33.67 1.25 6.92
N THR A 36 32.93 2.23 6.41
CA THR A 36 33.35 3.02 5.24
C THR A 36 33.96 4.37 5.61
N GLY A 37 33.69 4.88 6.82
CA GLY A 37 34.04 6.24 7.23
C GLY A 37 33.19 7.33 6.54
N GLU A 38 32.27 6.96 5.64
CA GLU A 38 31.40 7.90 4.94
C GLU A 38 30.09 8.12 5.70
N ASN A 39 29.55 9.34 5.64
CA ASN A 39 28.26 9.65 6.24
C ASN A 39 27.11 9.07 5.41
N ILE A 40 26.87 7.77 5.61
CA ILE A 40 25.81 7.04 4.91
C ILE A 40 24.42 7.56 5.28
N ILE A 41 24.26 8.22 6.44
CA ILE A 41 22.97 8.77 6.88
C ILE A 41 22.52 9.88 5.93
N ASP A 42 23.41 10.76 5.50
CA ASP A 42 23.06 11.83 4.54
C ASP A 42 22.63 11.25 3.20
N THR A 43 23.32 10.22 2.72
CA THR A 43 22.93 9.49 1.51
C THR A 43 21.55 8.82 1.67
N ALA A 44 21.29 8.19 2.83
CA ALA A 44 20.01 7.58 3.12
C ALA A 44 18.88 8.61 3.16
N MET A 45 19.13 9.76 3.78
CA MET A 45 18.16 10.84 3.88
C MET A 45 17.85 11.43 2.50
N ALA A 46 18.88 11.66 1.69
CA ALA A 46 18.72 12.11 0.29
C ALA A 46 17.88 11.11 -0.53
N CYS A 47 18.16 9.81 -0.41
CA CYS A 47 17.36 8.77 -1.05
C CYS A 47 15.91 8.75 -0.54
N ALA A 48 15.68 8.93 0.76
CA ALA A 48 14.34 8.99 1.32
C ALA A 48 13.58 10.22 0.79
N GLN A 49 14.21 11.38 0.77
CA GLN A 49 13.64 12.62 0.22
C GLN A 49 13.32 12.48 -1.27
N GLN A 50 14.17 11.83 -2.05
CA GLN A 50 13.90 11.57 -3.46
C GLN A 50 12.66 10.67 -3.64
N ARG A 51 12.49 9.65 -2.80
CA ARG A 51 11.36 8.71 -2.89
C ARG A 51 10.00 9.34 -2.59
N VAL A 52 9.96 10.30 -1.67
CA VAL A 52 8.73 11.00 -1.25
C VAL A 52 8.66 12.45 -1.74
N GLY A 53 9.68 12.92 -2.45
CA GLY A 53 9.78 14.30 -2.96
C GLY A 53 8.63 14.70 -3.89
N ASN A 54 8.48 15.99 -4.12
CA ASN A 54 7.42 16.56 -4.98
C ASN A 54 7.76 16.50 -6.48
N THR A 55 8.99 16.22 -6.83
CA THR A 55 9.42 16.00 -8.22
C THR A 55 9.50 14.51 -8.51
N ILE A 56 9.03 14.11 -9.66
CA ILE A 56 9.10 12.74 -10.13
C ILE A 56 10.34 12.64 -11.02
N VAL A 57 11.26 11.74 -10.67
CA VAL A 57 12.41 11.44 -11.52
C VAL A 57 12.14 10.13 -12.25
N PHE A 58 11.90 10.20 -13.55
CA PHE A 58 11.65 9.02 -14.38
C PHE A 58 12.55 9.06 -15.61
N GLY A 59 13.36 8.00 -15.80
CA GLY A 59 14.30 7.94 -16.91
C GLY A 59 15.36 9.06 -16.90
N GLY A 60 15.70 9.62 -15.75
CA GLY A 60 16.62 10.75 -15.62
C GLY A 60 16.02 12.14 -15.91
N VAL A 61 14.71 12.18 -16.19
CA VAL A 61 13.98 13.44 -16.43
C VAL A 61 13.12 13.77 -15.22
N GLU A 62 13.22 15.00 -14.74
CA GLU A 62 12.33 15.51 -13.69
C GLU A 62 10.99 15.93 -14.29
N MET A 63 9.92 15.45 -13.70
CA MET A 63 8.55 15.74 -14.15
C MET A 63 7.72 16.29 -12.99
N PRO A 64 6.76 17.18 -13.28
CA PRO A 64 5.87 17.70 -12.26
C PRO A 64 4.90 16.61 -11.77
N MET A 65 4.49 16.72 -10.50
CA MET A 65 3.64 15.72 -9.82
C MET A 65 2.28 15.50 -10.50
N ASN A 66 1.74 16.47 -11.20
CA ASN A 66 0.47 16.33 -11.93
C ASN A 66 0.52 15.27 -13.03
N GLN A 67 1.69 14.98 -13.58
CA GLN A 67 1.89 13.92 -14.58
C GLN A 67 2.02 12.52 -13.98
N PHE A 68 2.14 12.40 -12.66
CA PHE A 68 2.33 11.12 -11.97
C PHE A 68 1.22 10.10 -12.30
N PHE A 69 -0.03 10.51 -12.17
CA PHE A 69 -1.17 9.62 -12.43
C PHE A 69 -1.29 9.25 -13.90
N GLU A 70 -1.01 10.17 -14.81
CA GLU A 70 -1.03 9.92 -16.25
C GLU A 70 0.05 8.88 -16.63
N ILE A 71 1.27 9.05 -16.14
CA ILE A 71 2.37 8.12 -16.41
C ILE A 71 2.07 6.73 -15.82
N ILE A 72 1.58 6.66 -14.59
CA ILE A 72 1.21 5.40 -13.96
C ILE A 72 0.09 4.72 -14.74
N LEU A 73 -0.95 5.45 -15.10
CA LEU A 73 -2.08 4.90 -15.83
C LEU A 73 -1.64 4.35 -17.20
N SER A 74 -0.82 5.12 -17.93
CA SER A 74 -0.24 4.70 -19.20
C SER A 74 0.64 3.45 -19.05
N LYS A 75 1.50 3.40 -18.02
CA LYS A 75 2.36 2.25 -17.75
C LYS A 75 1.55 1.01 -17.34
N LEU A 76 0.59 1.18 -16.46
CA LEU A 76 -0.30 0.10 -16.04
C LEU A 76 -1.14 -0.43 -17.20
N SER A 77 -1.67 0.43 -18.05
CA SER A 77 -2.47 0.00 -19.21
C SER A 77 -1.65 -0.81 -20.20
N ASN A 78 -0.40 -0.43 -20.46
CA ASN A 78 0.45 -1.13 -21.41
C ASN A 78 1.02 -2.45 -20.90
N MET A 79 1.32 -2.55 -19.59
CA MET A 79 1.95 -3.75 -19.01
C MET A 79 0.96 -4.75 -18.42
N ILE A 80 -0.23 -4.31 -18.01
CA ILE A 80 -1.10 -5.05 -17.12
C ILE A 80 -2.57 -5.02 -17.61
N TYR A 81 -2.76 -4.85 -18.90
CA TYR A 81 -4.12 -4.78 -19.47
C TYR A 81 -5.08 -5.89 -18.95
N PRO A 82 -4.71 -7.18 -18.92
CA PRO A 82 -5.55 -8.22 -18.37
C PRO A 82 -5.82 -8.08 -16.86
N VAL A 83 -4.82 -7.61 -16.11
CA VAL A 83 -4.93 -7.40 -14.65
C VAL A 83 -5.80 -6.20 -14.34
N CYS A 84 -5.68 -5.11 -15.11
CA CYS A 84 -6.56 -3.95 -14.97
C CYS A 84 -8.02 -4.30 -15.22
N ILE A 85 -8.29 -5.15 -16.23
CA ILE A 85 -9.64 -5.66 -16.49
C ILE A 85 -10.13 -6.50 -15.31
N ALA A 86 -9.31 -7.42 -14.79
CA ALA A 86 -9.68 -8.26 -13.65
C ALA A 86 -9.97 -7.43 -12.39
N ILE A 87 -9.14 -6.42 -12.11
CA ILE A 87 -9.36 -5.48 -11.01
C ILE A 87 -10.64 -4.68 -11.23
N GLY A 88 -10.86 -4.16 -12.44
CA GLY A 88 -12.07 -3.42 -12.79
C GLY A 88 -13.34 -4.24 -12.60
N VAL A 89 -13.33 -5.50 -13.06
CA VAL A 89 -14.42 -6.45 -12.85
C VAL A 89 -14.64 -6.73 -11.36
N ALA A 90 -13.56 -6.97 -10.58
CA ALA A 90 -13.66 -7.22 -9.15
C ALA A 90 -14.24 -6.00 -8.40
N ILE A 91 -13.80 -4.80 -8.73
CA ILE A 91 -14.34 -3.55 -8.16
C ILE A 91 -15.82 -3.39 -8.54
N GLY A 92 -16.17 -3.63 -9.79
CA GLY A 92 -17.56 -3.59 -10.26
C GLY A 92 -18.47 -4.56 -9.50
N LEU A 93 -18.02 -5.80 -9.32
CA LEU A 93 -18.74 -6.82 -8.53
C LEU A 93 -18.87 -6.40 -7.05
N LEU A 94 -17.83 -5.80 -6.48
CA LEU A 94 -17.87 -5.28 -5.10
C LEU A 94 -18.87 -4.13 -4.97
N ILE A 95 -18.89 -3.20 -5.90
CA ILE A 95 -19.85 -2.08 -5.91
C ILE A 95 -21.29 -2.63 -5.98
N ILE A 96 -21.54 -3.56 -6.88
CA ILE A 96 -22.86 -4.22 -7.01
C ILE A 96 -23.24 -4.92 -5.70
N PHE A 97 -22.29 -5.66 -5.10
CA PHE A 97 -22.49 -6.35 -3.83
C PHE A 97 -22.82 -5.37 -2.70
N PHE A 98 -22.05 -4.28 -2.54
CA PHE A 98 -22.31 -3.26 -1.53
C PHE A 98 -23.63 -2.53 -1.76
N TYR A 99 -23.95 -2.18 -3.00
CA TYR A 99 -25.21 -1.55 -3.33
C TYR A 99 -26.40 -2.43 -2.97
N LYS A 100 -26.34 -3.72 -3.32
CA LYS A 100 -27.40 -4.70 -3.04
C LYS A 100 -27.54 -5.01 -1.54
N ASN A 101 -26.45 -4.93 -0.78
CA ASN A 101 -26.43 -5.30 0.65
C ASN A 101 -26.18 -4.10 1.58
N ARG A 102 -26.35 -2.86 1.11
CA ARG A 102 -26.05 -1.64 1.87
C ARG A 102 -26.66 -1.56 3.27
N ASN A 103 -27.86 -2.13 3.45
CA ASN A 103 -28.56 -2.12 4.72
C ASN A 103 -28.09 -3.22 5.70
N LYS A 104 -27.27 -4.16 5.23
CA LYS A 104 -26.81 -5.32 5.99
C LYS A 104 -25.35 -5.23 6.40
N VAL A 105 -24.56 -4.36 5.76
CA VAL A 105 -23.16 -4.14 6.09
C VAL A 105 -23.07 -3.15 7.24
N LYS A 106 -23.19 -3.66 8.48
CA LYS A 106 -23.23 -2.82 9.69
C LYS A 106 -21.87 -2.64 10.38
N LYS A 107 -20.83 -3.37 9.99
CA LYS A 107 -19.54 -3.33 10.70
C LYS A 107 -18.41 -2.94 9.77
N PHE A 108 -17.66 -1.93 10.19
CA PHE A 108 -16.36 -1.60 9.64
C PHE A 108 -15.42 -2.80 9.85
N ASN A 109 -14.82 -3.28 8.77
CA ASN A 109 -13.92 -4.42 8.83
C ASN A 109 -12.47 -3.94 8.59
N TRP A 110 -11.55 -4.41 9.42
CA TRP A 110 -10.11 -4.13 9.32
C TRP A 110 -9.53 -4.46 7.94
N LEU A 111 -10.14 -5.38 7.21
CA LEU A 111 -9.77 -5.70 5.83
C LEU A 111 -9.83 -4.48 4.91
N VAL A 112 -10.72 -3.52 5.18
CA VAL A 112 -10.81 -2.28 4.39
C VAL A 112 -9.56 -1.42 4.63
N ILE A 113 -9.09 -1.31 5.88
CA ILE A 113 -7.85 -0.59 6.19
C ILE A 113 -6.66 -1.25 5.49
N ILE A 114 -6.54 -2.58 5.60
CA ILE A 114 -5.46 -3.32 4.97
C ILE A 114 -5.51 -3.15 3.44
N ALA A 115 -6.71 -3.14 2.85
CA ALA A 115 -6.90 -2.94 1.42
C ALA A 115 -6.45 -1.54 0.92
N ILE A 116 -6.54 -0.52 1.77
CA ILE A 116 -6.13 0.85 1.43
C ILE A 116 -4.61 1.02 1.55
N MET A 117 -3.92 0.24 2.37
CA MET A 117 -2.49 0.40 2.62
C MET A 117 -1.61 0.38 1.36
N PRO A 118 -1.77 -0.56 0.41
CA PRO A 118 -1.00 -0.54 -0.84
C PRO A 118 -1.22 0.72 -1.66
N ILE A 119 -2.45 1.23 -1.69
CA ILE A 119 -2.78 2.46 -2.41
C ILE A 119 -2.09 3.66 -1.75
N ALA A 120 -2.16 3.76 -0.42
CA ALA A 120 -1.48 4.80 0.34
C ALA A 120 0.04 4.74 0.14
N TRP A 121 0.63 3.54 0.21
CA TRP A 121 2.05 3.33 -0.08
C TRP A 121 2.43 3.81 -1.47
N PHE A 122 1.64 3.47 -2.48
CA PHE A 122 1.89 3.83 -3.86
C PHE A 122 1.91 5.36 -4.07
N ILE A 123 1.03 6.07 -3.36
CA ILE A 123 0.94 7.54 -3.41
C ILE A 123 2.07 8.20 -2.61
N ILE A 124 2.40 7.68 -1.43
CA ILE A 124 3.45 8.24 -0.57
C ILE A 124 4.82 8.03 -1.19
N MET A 125 5.10 6.81 -1.67
CA MET A 125 6.37 6.41 -2.27
C MET A 125 6.35 6.56 -3.80
N LYS A 126 5.83 7.66 -4.29
CA LYS A 126 5.53 7.92 -5.71
C LYS A 126 6.71 7.68 -6.66
N ASN A 127 7.89 8.20 -6.36
CA ASN A 127 9.06 8.00 -7.20
C ASN A 127 9.53 6.55 -7.19
N HIS A 128 9.52 5.90 -6.03
CA HIS A 128 9.84 4.48 -5.91
C HIS A 128 8.83 3.62 -6.67
N SER A 129 7.55 3.91 -6.51
CA SER A 129 6.47 3.19 -7.18
C SER A 129 6.53 3.31 -8.71
N LEU A 130 6.92 4.48 -9.20
CA LEU A 130 7.06 4.72 -10.63
C LEU A 130 8.30 4.03 -11.22
N GLN A 131 9.45 4.08 -10.53
CA GLN A 131 10.69 3.43 -10.97
C GLN A 131 10.56 1.90 -10.99
N HIS A 132 9.81 1.35 -10.04
CA HIS A 132 9.63 -0.09 -9.85
C HIS A 132 8.20 -0.56 -10.14
N ILE A 133 7.50 0.09 -11.04
CA ILE A 133 6.07 -0.14 -11.29
C ILE A 133 5.76 -1.61 -11.61
N PHE A 134 6.65 -2.31 -12.28
CA PHE A 134 6.48 -3.71 -12.65
C PHE A 134 6.61 -4.67 -11.44
N PHE A 135 7.09 -4.19 -10.29
CA PHE A 135 7.04 -4.91 -9.02
C PHE A 135 5.92 -4.40 -8.12
N THR A 136 5.80 -3.09 -7.99
CA THR A 136 4.91 -2.45 -7.01
C THR A 136 3.44 -2.64 -7.32
N TRP A 137 3.06 -2.88 -8.61
CA TRP A 137 1.68 -3.22 -8.93
C TRP A 137 1.16 -4.48 -8.21
N ARG A 138 2.06 -5.39 -7.83
CA ARG A 138 1.71 -6.63 -7.11
C ARG A 138 1.10 -6.34 -5.74
N ASP A 139 1.42 -5.19 -5.15
CA ASP A 139 0.88 -4.78 -3.87
C ASP A 139 -0.65 -4.57 -3.96
N PHE A 140 -1.17 -4.20 -5.14
CA PHE A 140 -2.62 -4.11 -5.38
C PHE A 140 -3.33 -5.47 -5.31
N MET A 141 -2.61 -6.58 -5.44
CA MET A 141 -3.17 -7.91 -5.21
C MET A 141 -3.63 -8.08 -3.77
N LEU A 142 -2.92 -7.49 -2.80
CA LEU A 142 -3.36 -7.47 -1.41
C LEU A 142 -4.69 -6.72 -1.26
N THR A 143 -4.83 -5.57 -1.91
CA THR A 143 -6.10 -4.82 -1.96
C THR A 143 -7.22 -5.69 -2.51
N LEU A 144 -6.99 -6.34 -3.64
CA LEU A 144 -7.99 -7.22 -4.28
C LEU A 144 -8.39 -8.39 -3.36
N TRP A 145 -7.42 -9.07 -2.77
CA TRP A 145 -7.67 -10.17 -1.84
C TRP A 145 -8.46 -9.75 -0.61
N CYS A 146 -8.10 -8.64 0.02
CA CYS A 146 -8.82 -8.11 1.17
C CYS A 146 -10.26 -7.77 0.82
N MET A 147 -10.49 -7.17 -0.35
CA MET A 147 -11.83 -6.84 -0.83
C MET A 147 -12.66 -8.11 -1.13
N LEU A 148 -12.07 -9.12 -1.76
CA LEU A 148 -12.74 -10.39 -2.01
C LEU A 148 -13.10 -11.09 -0.71
N ILE A 149 -12.18 -11.23 0.25
CA ILE A 149 -12.43 -11.83 1.55
C ILE A 149 -13.54 -11.06 2.29
N PHE A 150 -13.52 -9.74 2.24
CA PHE A 150 -14.56 -8.91 2.84
C PHE A 150 -15.93 -9.17 2.22
N ALA A 151 -16.01 -9.24 0.89
CA ALA A 151 -17.24 -9.55 0.19
C ALA A 151 -17.78 -10.96 0.55
N PHE A 152 -16.92 -11.98 0.52
CA PHE A 152 -17.29 -13.35 0.83
C PHE A 152 -17.66 -13.56 2.32
N SER A 153 -16.99 -12.90 3.25
CA SER A 153 -17.31 -13.00 4.67
C SER A 153 -18.71 -12.45 4.98
N ASN A 154 -19.10 -11.39 4.29
CA ASN A 154 -20.42 -10.78 4.46
C ASN A 154 -21.55 -11.60 3.81
N THR A 155 -21.27 -12.40 2.77
CA THR A 155 -22.28 -13.27 2.15
C THR A 155 -22.64 -14.47 3.01
N LYS A 156 -21.73 -15.02 3.79
CA LYS A 156 -22.00 -16.14 4.69
C LYS A 156 -22.97 -15.78 5.82
N THR A 157 -22.85 -14.57 6.35
CA THR A 157 -23.74 -14.07 7.41
C THR A 157 -25.19 -13.91 6.94
N LEU A 158 -25.43 -13.81 5.64
CA LEU A 158 -26.76 -13.66 5.05
C LEU A 158 -27.51 -14.98 4.87
N LYS A 159 -26.80 -16.13 4.89
CA LYS A 159 -27.42 -17.47 4.73
C LYS A 159 -27.82 -18.09 6.07
N THR A 160 -27.40 -17.51 7.19
CA THR A 160 -27.67 -18.01 8.55
C THR A 160 -28.74 -17.20 9.30
N GLN A 161 -29.40 -16.26 8.64
CA GLN A 161 -30.59 -15.54 9.12
C GLN A 161 -31.81 -15.88 8.24
#